data_2d0925c2b25908d3c331c52a885cbee7
#
_entry.id   2d0925c2b25908d3c331c52a885cbee7
#
_cell.length_a   1.000
_cell.length_b   1.000
_cell.length_c   1.000
_cell.angle_alpha   90.00
_cell.angle_beta   90.00
_cell.angle_gamma   90.00
#
_symmetry.space_group_name_H-M   'P 1'
#
loop_
_entity.id
_entity.type
_entity.pdbx_description
1 polymer ?
#
loop_
_entity_poly.entity_id
_entity_poly.type
_entity_poly.pdbx_seq_one_letter_code
_entity_poly.pdbx_strand_id
1 'polypeptide(L)'
;LAALSHLRFVRTVRRWQMPCEAEGYAEALQSCLSEMHIRRRVSLRLCPTVSSPMLMGLLHPVILLPDEELTTDELVLVLRHELTHLKRGDLLVKAGLVLAYALHWYNPLVWAMGRSLCFYQEASCDSHVTARADEEERRFYSETILRVIRRQARTRTALCTSFYGGRNGMKRRITAIMEGRRRTGAALCALALALTAV
;
A
#
# COMPACT_ATOMS: atom_id res chain seq x y z
N LEU A 1 -21.25 4.68 -8.92
CA LEU A 1 -20.12 4.80 -9.85
C LEU A 1 -18.83 4.19 -9.28
N ALA A 2 -18.39 4.53 -8.05
CA ALA A 2 -17.16 4.02 -7.45
C ALA A 2 -17.16 2.49 -7.27
N ALA A 3 -18.25 1.89 -6.81
CA ALA A 3 -18.38 0.45 -6.64
C ALA A 3 -18.31 -0.32 -7.98
N LEU A 4 -18.93 0.22 -9.03
CA LEU A 4 -18.87 -0.37 -10.38
C LEU A 4 -17.44 -0.29 -10.95
N SER A 5 -16.77 0.82 -10.76
CA SER A 5 -15.37 1.02 -11.14
C SER A 5 -14.45 0.02 -10.41
N HIS A 6 -14.67 -0.19 -9.11
CA HIS A 6 -13.94 -1.18 -8.33
C HIS A 6 -14.19 -2.62 -8.81
N LEU A 7 -15.44 -2.97 -9.07
CA LEU A 7 -15.78 -4.31 -9.60
C LEU A 7 -15.15 -4.55 -10.98
N ARG A 8 -15.16 -3.54 -11.86
CA ARG A 8 -14.47 -3.61 -13.16
C ARG A 8 -12.97 -3.82 -12.96
N PHE A 9 -12.34 -3.05 -12.08
CA PHE A 9 -10.93 -3.19 -11.77
C PHE A 9 -10.61 -4.60 -11.26
N VAL A 10 -11.34 -5.11 -10.27
CA VAL A 10 -11.14 -6.47 -9.73
C VAL A 10 -11.30 -7.53 -10.82
N ARG A 11 -12.32 -7.40 -11.70
CA ARG A 11 -12.51 -8.31 -12.83
C ARG A 11 -11.35 -8.24 -13.83
N THR A 12 -10.88 -7.04 -14.16
CA THR A 12 -9.73 -6.84 -15.04
C THR A 12 -8.48 -7.47 -14.47
N VAL A 13 -8.16 -7.21 -13.21
CA VAL A 13 -7.01 -7.81 -12.52
C VAL A 13 -7.11 -9.34 -12.53
N ARG A 14 -8.27 -9.90 -12.15
CA ARG A 14 -8.47 -11.37 -12.15
C ARG A 14 -8.29 -12.00 -13.53
N ARG A 15 -8.60 -11.27 -14.59
CA ARG A 15 -8.46 -11.75 -15.97
C ARG A 15 -7.02 -11.72 -16.47
N TRP A 16 -6.25 -10.70 -16.05
CA TRP A 16 -4.92 -10.42 -16.57
C TRP A 16 -3.78 -10.80 -15.62
N GLN A 17 -4.10 -11.29 -14.41
CA GLN A 17 -3.07 -11.76 -13.50
C GLN A 17 -2.51 -13.11 -13.96
N MET A 18 -1.19 -13.23 -13.91
CA MET A 18 -0.45 -14.45 -14.25
C MET A 18 0.31 -14.97 -13.04
N PRO A 19 0.58 -16.28 -12.95
CA PRO A 19 1.51 -16.79 -11.97
C PRO A 19 2.85 -16.06 -12.09
N CYS A 20 3.48 -15.77 -10.97
CA CYS A 20 4.84 -15.22 -10.97
C CYS A 20 5.82 -16.42 -11.01
N GLU A 21 6.36 -16.72 -12.19
CA GLU A 21 7.32 -17.81 -12.43
C GLU A 21 8.77 -17.29 -12.45
N ALA A 22 8.98 -15.99 -12.15
CA ALA A 22 10.32 -15.43 -12.10
C ALA A 22 11.14 -16.10 -10.99
N GLU A 23 12.34 -16.54 -11.37
CA GLU A 23 13.27 -17.22 -10.46
C GLU A 23 13.60 -16.33 -9.26
N GLY A 24 13.60 -16.90 -8.06
CA GLY A 24 13.89 -16.19 -6.81
C GLY A 24 12.71 -15.39 -6.19
N TYR A 25 11.63 -15.15 -6.93
CA TYR A 25 10.50 -14.34 -6.41
C TYR A 25 9.68 -15.09 -5.35
N ALA A 26 9.51 -16.40 -5.53
CA ALA A 26 8.81 -17.24 -4.57
C ALA A 26 9.62 -17.38 -3.28
N GLU A 27 10.93 -17.57 -3.39
CA GLU A 27 11.87 -17.66 -2.28
C GLU A 27 11.91 -16.33 -1.49
N ALA A 28 12.00 -15.20 -2.18
CA ALA A 28 11.96 -13.87 -1.56
C ALA A 28 10.66 -13.66 -0.76
N LEU A 29 9.50 -14.06 -1.32
CA LEU A 29 8.23 -13.99 -0.60
C LEU A 29 8.24 -14.87 0.65
N GLN A 30 8.68 -16.12 0.56
CA GLN A 30 8.73 -17.05 1.69
C GLN A 30 9.67 -16.55 2.79
N SER A 31 10.83 -16.03 2.41
CA SER A 31 11.77 -15.41 3.34
C SER A 31 11.13 -14.24 4.10
N CYS A 32 10.49 -13.30 3.38
CA CYS A 32 9.80 -12.17 4.00
C CYS A 32 8.64 -12.62 4.92
N LEU A 33 7.84 -13.61 4.52
CA LEU A 33 6.74 -14.15 5.33
C LEU A 33 7.26 -14.75 6.63
N SER A 34 8.34 -15.51 6.56
CA SER A 34 9.00 -16.13 7.72
C SER A 34 9.56 -15.07 8.67
N GLU A 35 10.34 -14.11 8.16
CA GLU A 35 10.94 -13.02 8.92
C GLU A 35 9.89 -12.16 9.63
N MET A 36 8.80 -11.85 8.96
CA MET A 36 7.70 -11.05 9.50
C MET A 36 6.72 -11.86 10.35
N HIS A 37 6.93 -13.18 10.51
CA HIS A 37 6.05 -14.10 11.25
C HIS A 37 4.60 -14.09 10.74
N ILE A 38 4.41 -14.02 9.43
CA ILE A 38 3.09 -14.05 8.79
C ILE A 38 2.72 -15.49 8.44
N ARG A 39 1.72 -16.05 9.14
CA ARG A 39 1.26 -17.44 8.94
C ARG A 39 0.21 -17.58 7.81
N ARG A 40 -0.32 -16.46 7.32
CA ARG A 40 -1.32 -16.47 6.24
C ARG A 40 -0.66 -16.85 4.92
N ARG A 41 -1.38 -17.61 4.12
CA ARG A 41 -0.96 -17.87 2.73
C ARG A 41 -1.14 -16.61 1.91
N VAL A 42 -0.07 -16.15 1.28
CA VAL A 42 -0.04 -15.00 0.38
C VAL A 42 0.41 -15.48 -0.99
N SER A 43 -0.32 -15.11 -2.04
CA SER A 43 0.06 -15.42 -3.41
C SER A 43 0.75 -14.22 -4.05
N LEU A 44 1.76 -14.47 -4.85
CA LEU A 44 2.43 -13.47 -5.69
C LEU A 44 1.99 -13.65 -7.13
N ARG A 45 1.56 -12.58 -7.77
CA ARG A 45 1.08 -12.60 -9.15
C ARG A 45 1.63 -11.42 -9.93
N LEU A 46 1.94 -11.65 -11.21
CA LEU A 46 2.24 -10.57 -12.16
C LEU A 46 0.93 -10.09 -12.78
N CYS A 47 0.81 -8.79 -12.98
CA CYS A 47 -0.36 -8.20 -13.62
C CYS A 47 0.05 -6.96 -14.44
N PRO A 48 0.10 -7.05 -15.77
CA PRO A 48 0.50 -5.93 -16.63
C PRO A 48 -0.43 -4.71 -16.54
N THR A 49 -1.65 -4.91 -16.02
CA THR A 49 -2.64 -3.83 -15.92
C THR A 49 -2.48 -3.00 -14.64
N VAL A 50 -1.63 -3.42 -13.72
CA VAL A 50 -1.29 -2.62 -12.54
C VAL A 50 0.03 -1.87 -12.78
N SER A 51 0.09 -0.66 -12.32
CA SER A 51 1.24 0.24 -12.52
C SER A 51 2.17 0.33 -11.31
N SER A 52 1.78 -0.29 -10.22
CA SER A 52 2.59 -0.40 -9.01
C SER A 52 2.24 -1.67 -8.25
N PRO A 53 3.15 -2.19 -7.45
CA PRO A 53 2.86 -3.24 -6.50
C PRO A 53 1.63 -2.89 -5.66
N MET A 54 0.83 -3.88 -5.34
CA MET A 54 -0.34 -3.69 -4.47
C MET A 54 -0.81 -4.99 -3.83
N LEU A 55 -1.31 -4.87 -2.62
CA LEU A 55 -1.97 -5.95 -1.91
C LEU A 55 -3.47 -5.93 -2.19
N MET A 56 -4.03 -7.09 -2.58
CA MET A 56 -5.45 -7.32 -2.79
C MET A 56 -5.94 -8.53 -2.00
N GLY A 57 -7.26 -8.55 -1.69
CA GLY A 57 -7.94 -9.71 -1.12
C GLY A 57 -7.90 -9.77 0.40
N LEU A 58 -9.07 -9.70 1.04
CA LEU A 58 -9.22 -9.78 2.49
C LEU A 58 -9.02 -11.19 3.03
N LEU A 59 -9.61 -12.19 2.37
CA LEU A 59 -9.56 -13.60 2.80
C LEU A 59 -8.36 -14.34 2.19
N HIS A 60 -8.12 -14.11 0.92
CA HIS A 60 -7.02 -14.69 0.17
C HIS A 60 -6.13 -13.56 -0.34
N PRO A 61 -5.14 -13.13 0.46
CA PRO A 61 -4.28 -12.01 0.09
C PRO A 61 -3.39 -12.39 -1.10
N VAL A 62 -3.37 -11.49 -2.07
CA VAL A 62 -2.55 -11.59 -3.28
C VAL A 62 -1.76 -10.30 -3.41
N ILE A 63 -0.45 -10.41 -3.55
CA ILE A 63 0.41 -9.30 -3.94
C ILE A 63 0.51 -9.32 -5.45
N LEU A 64 0.10 -8.22 -6.07
CA LEU A 64 0.21 -7.99 -7.50
C LEU A 64 1.46 -7.15 -7.76
N LEU A 65 2.29 -7.64 -8.66
CA LEU A 65 3.44 -6.90 -9.17
C LEU A 65 3.14 -6.45 -10.61
N PRO A 66 3.58 -5.28 -11.02
CA PRO A 66 3.59 -4.90 -12.43
C PRO A 66 4.52 -5.84 -13.22
N ASP A 67 4.31 -5.91 -14.53
CA ASP A 67 5.17 -6.67 -15.44
C ASP A 67 6.48 -5.91 -15.69
N GLU A 68 7.33 -5.88 -14.67
CA GLU A 68 8.62 -5.20 -14.68
C GLU A 68 9.63 -5.99 -13.84
N GLU A 69 10.85 -6.03 -14.33
CA GLU A 69 11.95 -6.62 -13.60
C GLU A 69 12.35 -5.72 -12.42
N LEU A 70 12.26 -6.29 -11.23
CA LEU A 70 12.79 -5.71 -9.99
C LEU A 70 14.08 -6.45 -9.65
N THR A 71 15.08 -5.73 -9.16
CA THR A 71 16.23 -6.39 -8.55
C THR A 71 15.76 -7.14 -7.29
N THR A 72 16.53 -8.13 -6.86
CA THR A 72 16.18 -8.92 -5.66
C THR A 72 16.00 -8.02 -4.44
N ASP A 73 16.85 -7.02 -4.27
CA ASP A 73 16.78 -6.08 -3.13
C ASP A 73 15.53 -5.19 -3.21
N GLU A 74 15.21 -4.68 -4.40
CA GLU A 74 13.98 -3.91 -4.63
C GLU A 74 12.73 -4.75 -4.36
N LEU A 75 12.73 -5.99 -4.82
CA LEU A 75 11.63 -6.93 -4.59
C LEU A 75 11.41 -7.16 -3.10
N VAL A 76 12.47 -7.43 -2.34
CA VAL A 76 12.40 -7.63 -0.88
C VAL A 76 11.80 -6.40 -0.18
N LEU A 77 12.23 -5.19 -0.56
CA LEU A 77 11.68 -3.95 0.01
C LEU A 77 10.20 -3.78 -0.32
N VAL A 78 9.80 -4.04 -1.57
CA VAL A 78 8.40 -4.00 -2.02
C VAL A 78 7.56 -5.03 -1.26
N LEU A 79 8.04 -6.27 -1.15
CA LEU A 79 7.34 -7.31 -0.42
C LEU A 79 7.18 -6.96 1.06
N ARG A 80 8.22 -6.45 1.72
CA ARG A 80 8.15 -6.00 3.12
C ARG A 80 7.12 -4.89 3.31
N HIS A 81 7.02 -3.95 2.35
CA HIS A 81 6.03 -2.89 2.37
C HIS A 81 4.60 -3.45 2.26
N GLU A 82 4.31 -4.27 1.26
CA GLU A 82 2.98 -4.85 1.05
C GLU A 82 2.57 -5.81 2.19
N LEU A 83 3.51 -6.61 2.68
CA LEU A 83 3.28 -7.50 3.83
C LEU A 83 3.07 -6.74 5.14
N THR A 84 3.63 -5.54 5.29
CA THR A 84 3.35 -4.65 6.42
C THR A 84 1.89 -4.21 6.39
N HIS A 85 1.35 -3.83 5.23
CA HIS A 85 -0.08 -3.53 5.07
C HIS A 85 -0.96 -4.73 5.45
N LEU A 86 -0.55 -5.94 5.04
CA LEU A 86 -1.27 -7.17 5.41
C LEU A 86 -1.28 -7.40 6.92
N LYS A 87 -0.10 -7.31 7.55
CA LYS A 87 0.07 -7.54 8.99
C LYS A 87 -0.72 -6.56 9.85
N ARG A 88 -0.85 -5.32 9.40
CA ARG A 88 -1.60 -4.26 10.07
C ARG A 88 -3.11 -4.31 9.82
N GLY A 89 -3.55 -5.09 8.84
CA GLY A 89 -4.95 -5.14 8.45
C GLY A 89 -5.45 -3.88 7.73
N ASP A 90 -4.57 -3.16 7.05
CA ASP A 90 -4.88 -1.89 6.37
C ASP A 90 -5.99 -2.03 5.31
N LEU A 91 -6.17 -3.23 4.74
CA LEU A 91 -7.29 -3.53 3.85
C LEU A 91 -8.65 -3.48 4.56
N LEU A 92 -8.72 -3.92 5.82
CA LEU A 92 -9.96 -3.84 6.61
C LEU A 92 -10.31 -2.38 6.89
N VAL A 93 -9.32 -1.56 7.22
CA VAL A 93 -9.51 -0.12 7.42
C VAL A 93 -9.99 0.55 6.14
N LYS A 94 -9.41 0.19 4.97
CA LYS A 94 -9.87 0.68 3.66
C LYS A 94 -11.30 0.23 3.35
N ALA A 95 -11.68 -0.99 3.70
CA ALA A 95 -13.06 -1.47 3.53
C ALA A 95 -14.05 -0.67 4.39
N GLY A 96 -13.70 -0.40 5.66
CA GLY A 96 -14.48 0.48 6.53
C GLY A 96 -14.61 1.91 5.99
N LEU A 97 -13.53 2.45 5.41
CA LEU A 97 -13.55 3.76 4.76
C LEU A 97 -14.50 3.80 3.56
N VAL A 98 -14.51 2.75 2.73
CA VAL A 98 -15.46 2.63 1.60
C VAL A 98 -16.90 2.63 2.11
N LEU A 99 -17.19 1.93 3.21
CA LEU A 99 -18.50 1.95 3.83
C LEU A 99 -18.85 3.34 4.35
N ALA A 100 -17.92 4.01 5.04
CA ALA A 100 -18.11 5.39 5.49
C ALA A 100 -18.43 6.35 4.33
N TYR A 101 -17.72 6.22 3.20
CA TYR A 101 -18.02 6.99 1.98
C TYR A 101 -19.40 6.67 1.40
N ALA A 102 -19.86 5.43 1.48
CA ALA A 102 -21.18 5.06 0.98
C ALA A 102 -22.31 5.63 1.85
N LEU A 103 -22.12 5.65 3.17
CA LEU A 103 -23.10 6.18 4.12
C LEU A 103 -23.10 7.71 4.19
N HIS A 104 -21.92 8.33 4.11
CA HIS A 104 -21.74 9.78 4.31
C HIS A 104 -21.17 10.45 3.05
N TRP A 105 -21.59 10.02 1.88
CA TRP A 105 -21.09 10.50 0.58
C TRP A 105 -21.22 12.02 0.39
N TYR A 106 -22.20 12.64 1.05
CA TYR A 106 -22.49 14.08 1.02
C TYR A 106 -21.59 14.89 1.97
N ASN A 107 -20.91 14.25 2.93
CA ASN A 107 -20.12 14.95 3.93
C ASN A 107 -18.66 15.13 3.48
N PRO A 108 -18.18 16.37 3.23
CA PRO A 108 -16.81 16.63 2.79
C PRO A 108 -15.75 16.26 3.83
N LEU A 109 -16.10 16.22 5.13
CA LEU A 109 -15.17 15.84 6.19
C LEU A 109 -14.77 14.37 6.08
N VAL A 110 -15.68 13.48 5.69
CA VAL A 110 -15.38 12.06 5.52
C VAL A 110 -14.37 11.86 4.38
N TRP A 111 -14.47 12.65 3.32
CA TRP A 111 -13.50 12.63 2.22
C TRP A 111 -12.14 13.18 2.63
N ALA A 112 -12.10 14.25 3.45
CA ALA A 112 -10.86 14.78 3.99
C ALA A 112 -10.19 13.80 4.94
N MET A 113 -10.98 13.16 5.81
CA MET A 113 -10.55 12.10 6.72
C MET A 113 -9.92 10.93 5.97
N GLY A 114 -10.57 10.44 4.92
CA GLY A 114 -10.06 9.34 4.14
C GLY A 114 -8.73 9.64 3.45
N ARG A 115 -8.56 10.86 2.93
CA ARG A 115 -7.25 11.29 2.39
C ARG A 115 -6.16 11.27 3.46
N SER A 116 -6.47 11.77 4.66
CA SER A 116 -5.54 11.77 5.78
C SER A 116 -5.22 10.36 6.23
N LEU A 117 -6.23 9.50 6.36
CA LEU A 117 -6.08 8.10 6.75
C LEU A 117 -5.13 7.36 5.79
N CYS A 118 -5.38 7.44 4.48
CA CYS A 118 -4.52 6.79 3.49
C CYS A 118 -3.08 7.32 3.57
N PHE A 119 -2.88 8.63 3.73
CA PHE A 119 -1.54 9.19 3.90
C PHE A 119 -0.83 8.62 5.14
N TYR A 120 -1.52 8.55 6.28
CA TYR A 120 -0.93 8.04 7.52
C TYR A 120 -0.70 6.53 7.49
N GLN A 121 -1.52 5.76 6.79
CA GLN A 121 -1.27 4.33 6.57
C GLN A 121 0.07 4.13 5.85
N GLU A 122 0.28 4.85 4.74
CA GLU A 122 1.52 4.77 3.98
C GLU A 122 2.74 5.25 4.81
N ALA A 123 2.65 6.43 5.43
CA ALA A 123 3.74 6.96 6.23
C ALA A 123 4.11 6.08 7.42
N SER A 124 3.13 5.40 8.02
CA SER A 124 3.36 4.44 9.10
C SER A 124 3.93 3.13 8.56
N CYS A 125 3.54 2.70 7.37
CA CYS A 125 4.12 1.54 6.70
C CYS A 125 5.61 1.79 6.40
N ASP A 126 5.93 2.93 5.79
CA ASP A 126 7.31 3.35 5.53
C ASP A 126 8.15 3.36 6.83
N SER A 127 7.61 3.96 7.89
CA SER A 127 8.29 4.00 9.20
C SER A 127 8.52 2.61 9.80
N HIS A 128 7.65 1.64 9.52
CA HIS A 128 7.82 0.26 9.97
C HIS A 128 8.93 -0.46 9.21
N VAL A 129 8.93 -0.31 7.88
CA VAL A 129 9.93 -0.92 7.01
C VAL A 129 11.32 -0.35 7.30
N THR A 130 11.42 0.95 7.55
CA THR A 130 12.70 1.64 7.77
C THR A 130 13.09 1.79 9.25
N ALA A 131 12.39 1.11 10.17
CA ALA A 131 12.57 1.30 11.62
C ALA A 131 13.99 0.99 12.12
N ARG A 132 14.69 0.06 11.47
CA ARG A 132 16.05 -0.37 11.80
C ARG A 132 17.06 -0.06 10.71
N ALA A 133 16.62 0.61 9.66
CA ALA A 133 17.43 0.93 8.50
C ALA A 133 18.44 2.03 8.85
N ASP A 134 19.64 1.91 8.35
CA ASP A 134 20.65 2.96 8.37
C ASP A 134 20.33 4.05 7.33
N GLU A 135 21.21 5.03 7.14
CA GLU A 135 20.97 6.14 6.22
C GLU A 135 21.00 5.69 4.75
N GLU A 136 21.89 4.76 4.40
CA GLU A 136 22.02 4.24 3.04
C GLU A 136 20.80 3.37 2.67
N GLU A 137 20.37 2.50 3.56
CA GLU A 137 19.16 1.68 3.39
C GLU A 137 17.89 2.55 3.27
N ARG A 138 17.75 3.63 4.04
CA ARG A 138 16.64 4.58 3.92
C ARG A 138 16.66 5.31 2.58
N ARG A 139 17.84 5.68 2.11
CA ARG A 139 18.00 6.30 0.81
C ARG A 139 17.60 5.34 -0.30
N PHE A 140 18.10 4.11 -0.28
CA PHE A 140 17.76 3.08 -1.26
C PHE A 140 16.24 2.78 -1.27
N TYR A 141 15.63 2.65 -0.09
CA TYR A 141 14.19 2.50 0.05
C TYR A 141 13.43 3.69 -0.55
N SER A 142 13.85 4.91 -0.27
CA SER A 142 13.23 6.13 -0.79
C SER A 142 13.32 6.20 -2.32
N GLU A 143 14.45 5.82 -2.91
CA GLU A 143 14.66 5.77 -4.35
C GLU A 143 13.77 4.70 -5.00
N THR A 144 13.67 3.52 -4.40
CA THR A 144 12.79 2.43 -4.85
C THR A 144 11.32 2.87 -4.85
N ILE A 145 10.83 3.45 -3.76
CA ILE A 145 9.46 3.98 -3.69
C ILE A 145 9.23 5.06 -4.74
N LEU A 146 10.16 6.00 -4.92
CA LEU A 146 10.03 7.04 -5.94
C LEU A 146 9.96 6.46 -7.34
N ARG A 147 10.73 5.41 -7.64
CA ARG A 147 10.69 4.71 -8.92
C ARG A 147 9.32 4.08 -9.16
N VAL A 148 8.84 3.32 -8.19
CA VAL A 148 7.52 2.67 -8.23
C VAL A 148 6.40 3.70 -8.47
N ILE A 149 6.42 4.82 -7.77
CA ILE A 149 5.36 5.84 -7.86
C ILE A 149 5.45 6.68 -9.14
N ARG A 150 6.63 6.98 -9.65
CA ARG A 150 6.78 7.66 -10.95
C ARG A 150 6.13 6.88 -12.09
N ARG A 151 6.16 5.56 -12.01
CA ARG A 151 5.51 4.65 -12.97
C ARG A 151 4.00 4.67 -12.83
N GLN A 152 3.50 4.71 -11.60
CA GLN A 152 2.10 4.82 -11.28
C GLN A 152 1.45 6.09 -11.85
N ALA A 153 2.18 7.19 -11.95
CA ALA A 153 1.67 8.44 -12.52
C ALA A 153 1.33 8.34 -14.01
N ARG A 154 1.84 7.34 -14.72
CA ARG A 154 1.56 7.11 -16.15
C ARG A 154 0.26 6.35 -16.40
N THR A 155 -0.23 5.58 -15.45
CA THR A 155 -1.44 4.76 -15.55
C THR A 155 -2.43 5.17 -14.46
N ARG A 156 -3.28 6.14 -14.76
CA ARG A 156 -4.32 6.61 -13.82
C ARG A 156 -5.47 5.60 -13.77
N THR A 157 -5.51 4.78 -12.72
CA THR A 157 -6.72 4.03 -12.34
C THR A 157 -7.36 4.71 -11.14
N ALA A 158 -8.65 5.01 -11.24
CA ALA A 158 -9.39 5.91 -10.34
C ALA A 158 -9.49 5.47 -8.88
N LEU A 159 -9.10 4.26 -8.49
CA LEU A 159 -9.33 3.72 -7.15
C LEU A 159 -8.09 3.43 -6.31
N CYS A 160 -6.91 3.24 -6.91
CA CYS A 160 -5.71 2.94 -6.13
C CYS A 160 -4.85 4.16 -5.80
N THR A 161 -4.90 5.21 -6.61
CA THR A 161 -3.91 6.30 -6.58
C THR A 161 -4.44 7.67 -6.25
N SER A 162 -5.74 7.87 -6.27
CA SER A 162 -6.35 9.18 -6.00
C SER A 162 -6.20 9.65 -4.55
N PHE A 163 -5.79 8.78 -3.66
CA PHE A 163 -5.59 9.08 -2.23
C PHE A 163 -4.17 9.49 -1.86
N TYR A 164 -3.20 9.33 -2.76
CA TYR A 164 -1.88 9.91 -2.55
C TYR A 164 -2.00 11.44 -2.60
N GLY A 165 -1.59 12.10 -1.55
CA GLY A 165 -1.64 13.56 -1.39
C GLY A 165 -0.80 14.35 -2.42
N GLY A 166 -0.72 13.89 -3.66
CA GLY A 166 0.04 14.48 -4.75
C GLY A 166 1.52 14.64 -4.42
N ARG A 167 2.20 15.58 -5.13
CA ARG A 167 3.63 15.87 -4.92
C ARG A 167 3.97 16.19 -3.46
N ASN A 168 3.09 16.90 -2.76
CA ASN A 168 3.30 17.31 -1.36
C ASN A 168 3.23 16.11 -0.40
N GLY A 169 2.31 15.18 -0.61
CA GLY A 169 2.21 13.97 0.21
C GLY A 169 3.45 13.09 0.05
N MET A 170 3.94 12.95 -1.18
CA MET A 170 5.16 12.20 -1.45
C MET A 170 6.39 12.86 -0.83
N LYS A 171 6.56 14.17 -1.00
CA LYS A 171 7.67 14.91 -0.36
C LYS A 171 7.67 14.69 1.15
N ARG A 172 6.50 14.77 1.80
CA ARG A 172 6.36 14.52 3.25
C ARG A 172 6.71 13.09 3.65
N ARG A 173 6.40 12.06 2.82
CA ARG A 173 6.79 10.67 3.06
C ARG A 173 8.30 10.52 3.01
N ILE A 174 8.93 10.96 1.92
CA ILE A 174 10.39 10.86 1.74
C ILE A 174 11.14 11.60 2.86
N THR A 175 10.71 12.83 3.20
CA THR A 175 11.33 13.56 4.32
C THR A 175 11.20 12.77 5.63
N ALA A 176 10.04 12.17 5.92
CA ALA A 176 9.83 11.39 7.13
C ALA A 176 10.70 10.11 7.19
N ILE A 177 10.91 9.45 6.04
CA ILE A 177 11.78 8.29 5.91
C ILE A 177 13.24 8.70 6.20
N MET A 178 13.72 9.77 5.57
CA MET A 178 15.09 10.25 5.73
C MET A 178 15.38 10.73 7.15
N GLU A 179 14.43 11.42 7.79
CA GLU A 179 14.55 11.88 9.18
C GLU A 179 14.44 10.75 10.22
N GLY A 180 14.05 9.54 9.82
CA GLY A 180 13.88 8.40 10.73
C GLY A 180 12.78 8.60 11.79
N ARG A 181 11.85 9.53 11.57
CA ARG A 181 10.79 9.87 12.52
C ARG A 181 9.75 8.76 12.63
N ARG A 182 9.65 8.12 13.78
CA ARG A 182 8.53 7.25 14.12
C ARG A 182 7.27 8.09 14.30
N ARG A 183 6.35 8.04 13.35
CA ARG A 183 5.01 8.60 13.53
C ARG A 183 4.12 7.57 14.17
N THR A 184 3.91 7.69 15.46
CA THR A 184 2.96 6.87 16.23
C THR A 184 1.54 7.16 15.76
N GLY A 185 0.70 6.09 15.66
CA GLY A 185 -0.69 6.16 15.23
C GLY A 185 -1.66 6.91 16.16
N ALA A 186 -1.14 7.68 17.14
CA ALA A 186 -1.95 8.47 18.08
C ALA A 186 -2.94 9.42 17.37
N ALA A 187 -2.59 9.94 16.19
CA ALA A 187 -3.49 10.79 15.41
C ALA A 187 -4.71 10.02 14.86
N LEU A 188 -4.58 8.72 14.60
CA LEU A 188 -5.68 7.86 14.15
C LEU A 188 -6.66 7.56 15.28
N CYS A 189 -6.15 7.33 16.48
CA CYS A 189 -6.98 7.13 17.67
C CYS A 189 -7.76 8.39 18.05
N ALA A 190 -7.14 9.57 17.98
CA ALA A 190 -7.83 10.84 18.25
C ALA A 190 -8.94 11.11 17.22
N LEU A 191 -8.73 10.75 15.94
CA LEU A 191 -9.73 10.91 14.90
C LEU A 191 -10.90 9.93 15.05
N ALA A 192 -10.62 8.68 15.45
CA ALA A 192 -11.64 7.68 15.74
C ALA A 192 -12.51 8.08 16.93
N LEU A 193 -11.91 8.63 17.99
CA LEU A 193 -12.64 9.14 19.17
C LEU A 193 -13.50 10.37 18.84
N ALA A 194 -13.06 11.26 17.95
CA ALA A 194 -13.84 12.40 17.51
C ALA A 194 -15.09 12.01 16.70
N LEU A 195 -15.07 10.86 16.02
CA LEU A 195 -16.21 10.34 15.24
C LEU A 195 -17.27 9.65 16.10
N THR A 196 -16.90 9.17 17.29
CA THR A 196 -17.86 8.54 18.22
C THR A 196 -18.58 9.56 19.11
N ALA A 197 -18.15 10.83 19.07
CA ALA A 197 -18.71 11.94 19.88
C ALA A 197 -19.73 12.82 19.12
N VAL A 198 -20.06 12.47 17.87
CA VAL A 198 -21.10 13.12 17.03
C VAL A 198 -22.16 12.12 16.67
#